data_4429c548c6e683cd149630fd2777629e
#
_entry.id   4429c548c6e683cd149630fd2777629e
#
_cell.length_a   1.000
_cell.length_b   1.000
_cell.length_c   1.000
_cell.angle_alpha   90.00
_cell.angle_beta   90.00
_cell.angle_gamma   90.00
#
_symmetry.space_group_name_H-M   'P 1'
#
loop_
_entity.id
_entity.type
_entity.pdbx_description
1 polymer ?
#
loop_
_entity_poly.entity_id
_entity_poly.type
_entity_poly.pdbx_seq_one_letter_code
_entity_poly.pdbx_strand_id
1 'polypeptide(L)'
;MMDRRKFIRNSVLVSGGLLMTPKIFGQSSLLLDEVKPKNKLTILHTNDTHSNIDPFPDNHAKYAGKGGVARRFEMIQKIRIEEENVLLLDAGDIFQVTPYFNKFGGVLEMKLMTELGYDVATMGNHDFDGGMEGFVKAQEYADFPFVCANYDFQNTPINGHTVGHTILKRGNIKVGIFGVGVELKGLVPDNKFGETVYFDPIEIAIDKAAELKKKGCDLIICLSHLGYEYESDKISDRVLAQKTKGIHLIIGGHTHTFLDKPTEEKNLDGETVLINQVGWAGVQLGRIDFEFDKKVFSKKDVLIVE
;
A
#
# COMPACT_ATOMS: atom_id res chain seq x y z
N MET A 1 19.24 14.63 -24.60
CA MET A 1 19.07 14.76 -23.13
C MET A 1 19.66 13.52 -22.49
N MET A 2 20.70 13.67 -21.65
CA MET A 2 21.36 12.53 -21.01
C MET A 2 20.55 12.10 -19.78
N ASP A 3 20.26 10.80 -19.72
CA ASP A 3 19.51 10.16 -18.63
C ASP A 3 20.27 10.30 -17.30
N ARG A 4 19.66 10.95 -16.31
CA ARG A 4 20.23 11.20 -14.97
C ARG A 4 20.63 9.92 -14.24
N ARG A 5 20.04 8.77 -14.58
CA ARG A 5 20.37 7.47 -13.99
C ARG A 5 21.72 6.90 -14.45
N LYS A 6 22.21 7.31 -15.62
CA LYS A 6 23.54 6.90 -16.13
C LYS A 6 24.69 7.73 -15.55
N PHE A 7 24.43 8.95 -15.08
CA PHE A 7 25.48 9.83 -14.54
C PHE A 7 26.01 9.35 -13.18
N ILE A 8 25.15 8.83 -12.31
CA ILE A 8 25.55 8.40 -10.95
C ILE A 8 26.35 7.09 -10.98
N ARG A 9 26.20 6.24 -12.00
CA ARG A 9 26.87 4.94 -12.09
C ARG A 9 28.32 5.00 -12.57
N ASN A 10 28.76 6.09 -13.18
CA ASN A 10 30.09 6.24 -13.81
C ASN A 10 31.10 7.09 -13.03
N SER A 11 30.76 7.58 -11.83
CA SER A 11 31.66 8.48 -11.05
C SER A 11 32.53 7.76 -10.00
N VAL A 12 32.57 6.42 -9.96
CA VAL A 12 33.33 5.65 -8.95
C VAL A 12 34.43 4.78 -9.57
N LEU A 13 35.06 5.23 -10.61
CA LEU A 13 36.26 4.56 -11.11
C LEU A 13 37.23 5.63 -11.65
N VAL A 14 38.11 6.14 -10.83
CA VAL A 14 39.54 6.49 -11.15
C VAL A 14 40.19 7.06 -9.87
N SER A 15 41.02 6.30 -9.21
CA SER A 15 42.35 6.71 -8.70
C SER A 15 43.05 5.47 -8.13
N GLY A 16 43.82 4.83 -8.98
CA GLY A 16 44.81 3.84 -8.56
C GLY A 16 46.11 4.53 -8.18
N GLY A 17 46.74 4.08 -7.12
CA GLY A 17 48.09 4.46 -6.72
C GLY A 17 48.68 3.36 -5.88
N LEU A 18 49.62 2.60 -6.44
CA LEU A 18 50.44 1.59 -5.77
C LEU A 18 51.28 2.23 -4.65
N LEU A 19 51.35 1.56 -3.47
CA LEU A 19 52.57 1.49 -2.66
C LEU A 19 52.54 0.19 -1.79
N MET A 20 53.70 -0.47 -1.75
CA MET A 20 53.94 -1.78 -1.11
C MET A 20 54.18 -1.72 0.40
N THR A 21 53.57 -2.69 1.14
CA THR A 21 54.01 -3.46 2.33
C THR A 21 54.39 -2.76 3.65
N PRO A 22 54.26 -3.40 4.85
CA PRO A 22 54.31 -4.84 5.16
C PRO A 22 53.17 -5.41 6.06
N LYS A 23 53.16 -6.75 6.16
CA LYS A 23 52.31 -7.58 6.98
C LYS A 23 52.27 -7.18 8.46
N ILE A 24 51.05 -6.88 8.95
CA ILE A 24 50.73 -6.99 10.38
C ILE A 24 49.53 -7.91 10.47
N PHE A 25 49.69 -9.04 11.19
CA PHE A 25 48.59 -9.90 11.61
C PHE A 25 47.66 -9.08 12.50
N GLY A 26 46.52 -8.69 11.98
CA GLY A 26 45.42 -8.09 12.71
C GLY A 26 44.15 -8.89 12.37
N GLN A 27 43.48 -9.38 13.40
CA GLN A 27 42.20 -10.07 13.29
C GLN A 27 41.25 -9.32 12.35
N SER A 28 41.04 -9.87 11.16
CA SER A 28 39.88 -9.55 10.36
C SER A 28 38.66 -10.02 11.13
N SER A 29 37.96 -9.10 11.78
CA SER A 29 36.53 -9.30 12.02
C SER A 29 35.90 -9.44 10.64
N LEU A 30 35.67 -10.67 10.21
CA LEU A 30 34.75 -10.98 9.13
C LEU A 30 33.41 -10.34 9.55
N LEU A 31 33.14 -9.15 9.03
CA LEU A 31 31.76 -8.69 8.88
C LEU A 31 31.12 -9.79 8.01
N LEU A 32 30.46 -10.71 8.66
CA LEU A 32 29.50 -11.56 8.01
C LEU A 32 28.47 -10.58 7.46
N ASP A 33 28.59 -10.21 6.18
CA ASP A 33 27.46 -9.68 5.44
C ASP A 33 26.34 -10.68 5.71
N GLU A 34 25.33 -10.27 6.50
CA GLU A 34 24.11 -11.05 6.64
C GLU A 34 23.61 -11.25 5.23
N VAL A 35 23.70 -12.48 4.73
CA VAL A 35 23.16 -12.88 3.43
C VAL A 35 21.66 -12.62 3.52
N LYS A 36 21.23 -11.46 3.01
CA LYS A 36 19.81 -11.10 2.95
C LYS A 36 19.08 -12.24 2.23
N PRO A 37 18.01 -12.81 2.80
CA PRO A 37 17.30 -13.91 2.17
C PRO A 37 16.77 -13.45 0.83
N LYS A 38 17.19 -14.12 -0.26
CA LYS A 38 16.81 -13.78 -1.65
C LYS A 38 15.31 -13.85 -1.92
N ASN A 39 14.53 -14.37 -0.97
CA ASN A 39 13.09 -14.59 -1.04
C ASN A 39 12.33 -13.84 0.06
N LYS A 40 12.81 -12.65 0.44
CA LYS A 40 12.12 -11.74 1.36
C LYS A 40 11.40 -10.65 0.57
N LEU A 41 10.16 -10.34 0.96
CA LEU A 41 9.36 -9.24 0.45
C LEU A 41 8.88 -8.37 1.61
N THR A 42 9.13 -7.09 1.54
CA THR A 42 8.63 -6.08 2.48
C THR A 42 7.43 -5.37 1.87
N ILE A 43 6.28 -5.44 2.53
CA ILE A 43 5.09 -4.66 2.20
C ILE A 43 5.05 -3.45 3.12
N LEU A 44 5.07 -2.27 2.53
CA LEU A 44 4.74 -1.00 3.19
C LEU A 44 3.34 -0.60 2.78
N HIS A 45 2.57 -0.02 3.71
CA HIS A 45 1.23 0.41 3.36
C HIS A 45 0.74 1.61 4.16
N THR A 46 -0.21 2.32 3.56
CA THR A 46 -1.02 3.37 4.16
C THR A 46 -2.50 3.13 3.86
N ASN A 47 -3.35 3.83 4.56
CA ASN A 47 -4.79 3.94 4.36
C ASN A 47 -5.25 5.29 4.92
N ASP A 48 -6.40 5.78 4.44
CA ASP A 48 -7.11 6.94 5.02
C ASP A 48 -6.18 8.15 5.25
N THR A 49 -5.35 8.47 4.27
CA THR A 49 -4.41 9.60 4.40
C THR A 49 -5.12 10.95 4.36
N HIS A 50 -6.32 11.01 3.76
CA HIS A 50 -7.25 12.12 3.82
C HIS A 50 -6.61 13.48 3.55
N SER A 51 -5.80 13.55 2.48
CA SER A 51 -5.11 14.79 2.08
C SER A 51 -4.32 15.48 3.19
N ASN A 52 -3.88 14.71 4.22
CA ASN A 52 -2.99 15.23 5.27
C ASN A 52 -1.55 15.23 4.78
N ILE A 53 -1.10 16.39 4.30
CA ILE A 53 0.23 16.59 3.70
C ILE A 53 1.26 17.00 4.74
N ASP A 54 0.92 17.98 5.57
CA ASP A 54 1.79 18.48 6.65
C ASP A 54 1.72 17.58 7.89
N PRO A 55 2.75 17.57 8.74
CA PRO A 55 2.63 16.99 10.06
C PRO A 55 1.59 17.74 10.90
N PHE A 56 0.99 17.05 11.86
CA PHE A 56 0.11 17.69 12.82
C PHE A 56 0.86 18.78 13.59
N PRO A 57 0.20 19.92 13.91
CA PRO A 57 0.81 20.97 14.72
C PRO A 57 1.29 20.46 16.10
N ASP A 58 2.34 21.07 16.64
CA ASP A 58 2.93 20.67 17.94
C ASP A 58 1.96 20.77 19.10
N ASN A 59 0.90 21.59 18.97
CA ASN A 59 -0.15 21.74 19.98
C ASN A 59 -1.36 20.81 19.75
N HIS A 60 -1.31 19.88 18.80
CA HIS A 60 -2.39 18.93 18.57
C HIS A 60 -2.50 17.94 19.74
N ALA A 61 -3.72 17.76 20.30
CA ALA A 61 -3.93 17.02 21.56
C ALA A 61 -3.43 15.54 21.51
N LYS A 62 -3.53 14.87 20.36
CA LYS A 62 -3.22 13.43 20.23
C LYS A 62 -2.02 13.12 19.33
N TYR A 63 -1.84 13.90 18.26
CA TYR A 63 -0.87 13.61 17.21
C TYR A 63 0.16 14.74 17.03
N ALA A 64 0.49 15.49 18.12
CA ALA A 64 1.44 16.59 18.10
C ALA A 64 2.73 16.21 17.34
N GLY A 65 3.06 16.96 16.31
CA GLY A 65 4.23 16.77 15.48
C GLY A 65 4.27 15.49 14.61
N LYS A 66 3.25 14.62 14.66
CA LYS A 66 3.23 13.35 13.92
C LYS A 66 2.72 13.48 12.50
N GLY A 67 3.05 12.48 11.66
CA GLY A 67 2.64 12.44 10.27
C GLY A 67 3.52 13.30 9.37
N GLY A 68 2.95 13.70 8.23
CA GLY A 68 3.63 14.48 7.22
C GLY A 68 4.27 13.64 6.11
N VAL A 69 4.00 14.05 4.86
CA VAL A 69 4.42 13.31 3.66
C VAL A 69 5.95 13.28 3.54
N ALA A 70 6.65 14.39 3.88
CA ALA A 70 8.11 14.47 3.77
C ALA A 70 8.81 13.43 4.67
N ARG A 71 8.37 13.32 5.93
CA ARG A 71 8.92 12.33 6.87
C ARG A 71 8.61 10.90 6.43
N ARG A 72 7.40 10.66 5.96
CA ARG A 72 7.01 9.36 5.40
C ARG A 72 7.87 8.99 4.20
N PHE A 73 8.20 9.97 3.33
CA PHE A 73 9.14 9.77 2.23
C PHE A 73 10.52 9.32 2.74
N GLU A 74 11.10 10.00 3.72
CA GLU A 74 12.41 9.65 4.28
C GLU A 74 12.41 8.24 4.88
N MET A 75 11.35 7.86 5.62
CA MET A 75 11.21 6.51 6.16
C MET A 75 11.13 5.45 5.05
N ILE A 76 10.34 5.68 4.01
CA ILE A 76 10.20 4.77 2.87
C ILE A 76 11.55 4.61 2.15
N GLN A 77 12.26 5.72 1.89
CA GLN A 77 13.58 5.67 1.23
C GLN A 77 14.60 4.89 2.06
N LYS A 78 14.63 5.10 3.38
CA LYS A 78 15.49 4.34 4.28
C LYS A 78 15.22 2.84 4.19
N ILE A 79 13.95 2.43 4.22
CA ILE A 79 13.57 1.02 4.11
C ILE A 79 13.95 0.45 2.75
N ARG A 80 13.80 1.21 1.65
CA ARG A 80 14.20 0.79 0.30
C ARG A 80 15.71 0.64 0.13
N ILE A 81 16.52 1.34 0.93
CA ILE A 81 17.98 1.13 0.99
C ILE A 81 18.31 -0.15 1.74
N GLU A 82 17.57 -0.46 2.81
CA GLU A 82 17.80 -1.63 3.66
C GLU A 82 17.25 -2.93 3.04
N GLU A 83 16.16 -2.86 2.28
CA GLU A 83 15.43 -4.01 1.74
C GLU A 83 15.43 -4.01 0.22
N GLU A 84 15.70 -5.17 -0.39
CA GLU A 84 15.82 -5.30 -1.86
C GLU A 84 14.46 -5.32 -2.55
N ASN A 85 13.49 -6.02 -1.96
CA ASN A 85 12.15 -6.21 -2.53
C ASN A 85 11.12 -5.51 -1.66
N VAL A 86 10.67 -4.33 -2.08
CA VAL A 86 9.67 -3.52 -1.38
C VAL A 86 8.48 -3.24 -2.30
N LEU A 87 7.27 -3.36 -1.77
CA LEU A 87 6.03 -2.84 -2.34
C LEU A 87 5.45 -1.80 -1.38
N LEU A 88 4.97 -0.69 -1.92
CA LEU A 88 4.25 0.35 -1.20
C LEU A 88 2.81 0.43 -1.73
N LEU A 89 1.84 0.18 -0.86
CA LEU A 89 0.43 0.00 -1.19
C LEU A 89 -0.44 0.99 -0.41
N ASP A 90 -1.62 1.33 -0.95
CA ASP A 90 -2.60 2.17 -0.28
C ASP A 90 -4.00 1.55 -0.33
N ALA A 91 -4.72 1.58 0.78
CA ALA A 91 -6.06 1.00 0.93
C ALA A 91 -7.20 2.02 0.83
N GLY A 92 -6.99 3.14 0.13
CA GLY A 92 -8.02 4.12 -0.21
C GLY A 92 -8.24 5.20 0.85
N ASP A 93 -9.20 6.07 0.56
CA ASP A 93 -9.45 7.34 1.25
C ASP A 93 -8.19 8.24 1.25
N ILE A 94 -7.63 8.40 0.05
CA ILE A 94 -6.50 9.28 -0.22
C ILE A 94 -6.96 10.73 -0.05
N PHE A 95 -8.15 11.03 -0.56
CA PHE A 95 -8.75 12.37 -0.56
C PHE A 95 -9.60 12.63 0.68
N GLN A 96 -9.78 13.87 0.99
CA GLN A 96 -10.82 14.45 1.84
C GLN A 96 -10.78 15.97 1.74
N VAL A 97 -11.88 16.63 2.15
CA VAL A 97 -12.03 18.08 2.13
C VAL A 97 -11.05 18.73 3.12
N THR A 98 -9.83 19.00 2.67
CA THR A 98 -8.78 19.76 3.36
C THR A 98 -8.45 21.02 2.54
N PRO A 99 -7.70 22.00 3.10
CA PRO A 99 -7.22 23.14 2.30
C PRO A 99 -6.43 22.72 1.06
N TYR A 100 -5.67 21.62 1.11
CA TYR A 100 -4.94 21.08 -0.03
C TYR A 100 -5.89 20.49 -1.07
N PHE A 101 -6.77 19.60 -0.67
CA PHE A 101 -7.76 19.03 -1.58
C PHE A 101 -8.66 20.10 -2.19
N ASN A 102 -9.17 21.06 -1.39
CA ASN A 102 -10.00 22.15 -1.90
C ASN A 102 -9.29 23.00 -2.95
N LYS A 103 -7.96 23.15 -2.84
CA LYS A 103 -7.17 23.93 -3.79
C LYS A 103 -6.75 23.14 -5.02
N PHE A 104 -6.37 21.88 -4.87
CA PHE A 104 -5.71 21.09 -5.91
C PHE A 104 -6.55 19.91 -6.42
N GLY A 105 -7.70 19.60 -5.80
CA GLY A 105 -8.66 18.59 -6.25
C GLY A 105 -8.06 17.19 -6.38
N GLY A 106 -7.14 16.81 -5.48
CA GLY A 106 -6.48 15.49 -5.48
C GLY A 106 -5.21 15.41 -6.34
N VAL A 107 -4.93 16.39 -7.20
CA VAL A 107 -3.72 16.38 -8.06
C VAL A 107 -2.44 16.40 -7.26
N LEU A 108 -2.39 17.13 -6.14
CA LEU A 108 -1.22 17.20 -5.28
C LEU A 108 -0.95 15.82 -4.63
N GLU A 109 -1.98 15.18 -4.11
CA GLU A 109 -1.93 13.88 -3.47
C GLU A 109 -1.38 12.83 -4.43
N MET A 110 -1.89 12.75 -5.65
CA MET A 110 -1.40 11.80 -6.66
C MET A 110 0.07 12.03 -7.06
N LYS A 111 0.48 13.29 -7.22
CA LYS A 111 1.89 13.63 -7.46
C LYS A 111 2.80 13.21 -6.31
N LEU A 112 2.38 13.47 -5.08
CA LEU A 112 3.14 13.07 -3.88
C LEU A 112 3.21 11.54 -3.76
N MET A 113 2.13 10.81 -4.02
CA MET A 113 2.14 9.36 -4.02
C MET A 113 3.05 8.79 -5.11
N THR A 114 3.08 9.40 -6.30
CA THR A 114 4.02 9.04 -7.37
C THR A 114 5.47 9.26 -6.95
N GLU A 115 5.79 10.40 -6.34
CA GLU A 115 7.15 10.69 -5.82
C GLU A 115 7.55 9.75 -4.67
N LEU A 116 6.61 9.38 -3.80
CA LEU A 116 6.81 8.36 -2.75
C LEU A 116 7.03 6.97 -3.36
N GLY A 117 6.63 6.76 -4.62
CA GLY A 117 6.75 5.50 -5.35
C GLY A 117 5.75 4.46 -4.90
N TYR A 118 4.48 4.83 -4.75
CA TYR A 118 3.41 3.85 -4.57
C TYR A 118 3.36 2.90 -5.76
N ASP A 119 3.10 1.63 -5.50
CA ASP A 119 3.04 0.58 -6.51
C ASP A 119 1.59 0.27 -6.93
N VAL A 120 0.64 0.33 -5.98
CA VAL A 120 -0.80 0.09 -6.21
C VAL A 120 -1.61 0.80 -5.15
N ALA A 121 -2.79 1.31 -5.52
CA ALA A 121 -3.80 1.80 -4.58
C ALA A 121 -5.18 1.20 -4.89
N THR A 122 -6.12 1.30 -3.94
CA THR A 122 -7.55 1.13 -4.18
C THR A 122 -8.30 2.43 -3.91
N MET A 123 -9.60 2.46 -4.19
CA MET A 123 -10.45 3.61 -3.89
C MET A 123 -11.22 3.38 -2.58
N GLY A 124 -11.27 4.43 -1.75
CA GLY A 124 -12.23 4.54 -0.66
C GLY A 124 -13.40 5.44 -1.03
N ASN A 125 -14.31 5.66 -0.09
CA ASN A 125 -15.50 6.48 -0.33
C ASN A 125 -15.18 7.98 -0.49
N HIS A 126 -14.16 8.49 0.19
CA HIS A 126 -13.73 9.88 0.05
C HIS A 126 -12.96 10.16 -1.25
N ASP A 127 -12.50 9.13 -1.96
CA ASP A 127 -11.91 9.32 -3.28
C ASP A 127 -12.95 9.77 -4.32
N PHE A 128 -14.24 9.70 -3.98
CA PHE A 128 -15.35 10.29 -4.74
C PHE A 128 -15.69 11.73 -4.32
N ASP A 129 -15.03 12.35 -3.34
CA ASP A 129 -15.36 13.71 -2.85
C ASP A 129 -15.28 14.78 -3.96
N GLY A 130 -14.34 14.63 -4.89
CA GLY A 130 -14.22 15.46 -6.10
C GLY A 130 -15.21 15.10 -7.21
N GLY A 131 -16.05 14.07 -7.04
CA GLY A 131 -16.79 13.42 -8.11
C GLY A 131 -15.87 12.56 -9.00
N MET A 132 -16.47 11.82 -9.92
CA MET A 132 -15.74 10.90 -10.80
C MET A 132 -14.77 11.63 -11.75
N GLU A 133 -15.18 12.75 -12.31
CA GLU A 133 -14.32 13.58 -13.17
C GLU A 133 -13.14 14.18 -12.38
N GLY A 134 -13.36 14.53 -11.11
CA GLY A 134 -12.30 15.00 -10.22
C GLY A 134 -11.27 13.92 -9.95
N PHE A 135 -11.71 12.70 -9.67
CA PHE A 135 -10.83 11.54 -9.51
C PHE A 135 -10.02 11.27 -10.78
N VAL A 136 -10.67 11.17 -11.94
CA VAL A 136 -10.01 10.92 -13.24
C VAL A 136 -8.93 11.96 -13.52
N LYS A 137 -9.25 13.25 -13.33
CA LYS A 137 -8.28 14.33 -13.50
C LYS A 137 -7.09 14.23 -12.56
N ALA A 138 -7.30 13.86 -11.32
CA ALA A 138 -6.22 13.68 -10.36
C ALA A 138 -5.36 12.44 -10.69
N GLN A 139 -6.01 11.34 -11.07
CA GLN A 139 -5.39 10.06 -11.38
C GLN A 139 -4.45 10.12 -12.61
N GLU A 140 -4.61 11.10 -13.53
CA GLU A 140 -3.64 11.35 -14.61
C GLU A 140 -2.21 11.62 -14.11
N TYR A 141 -2.04 11.98 -12.84
CA TYR A 141 -0.75 12.24 -12.21
C TYR A 141 -0.23 11.07 -11.36
N ALA A 142 -0.93 9.94 -11.36
CA ALA A 142 -0.51 8.72 -10.69
C ALA A 142 0.24 7.78 -11.64
N ASP A 143 1.49 7.41 -11.30
CA ASP A 143 2.28 6.43 -12.06
C ASP A 143 2.04 4.99 -11.57
N PHE A 144 0.92 4.74 -10.91
CA PHE A 144 0.53 3.45 -10.35
C PHE A 144 -0.95 3.15 -10.63
N PRO A 145 -1.34 1.86 -10.76
CA PRO A 145 -2.73 1.50 -11.01
C PRO A 145 -3.59 1.58 -9.74
N PHE A 146 -4.88 1.90 -9.96
CA PHE A 146 -5.94 1.69 -8.99
C PHE A 146 -6.63 0.35 -9.24
N VAL A 147 -6.74 -0.49 -8.21
CA VAL A 147 -7.42 -1.79 -8.25
C VAL A 147 -8.79 -1.68 -7.58
N CYS A 148 -9.88 -1.90 -8.33
CA CYS A 148 -11.26 -1.84 -7.84
C CYS A 148 -12.02 -3.00 -8.48
N ALA A 149 -12.19 -4.12 -7.74
CA ALA A 149 -12.75 -5.32 -8.32
C ALA A 149 -14.28 -5.43 -8.16
N ASN A 150 -14.85 -4.82 -7.11
CA ASN A 150 -16.27 -4.92 -6.79
C ASN A 150 -17.10 -3.70 -7.19
N TYR A 151 -16.52 -2.81 -8.00
CA TYR A 151 -17.26 -1.74 -8.67
C TYR A 151 -17.22 -1.95 -10.20
N ASP A 152 -18.38 -1.85 -10.85
CA ASP A 152 -18.45 -1.69 -12.30
C ASP A 152 -18.63 -0.22 -12.64
N PHE A 153 -17.66 0.32 -13.35
CA PHE A 153 -17.63 1.71 -13.79
C PHE A 153 -17.98 1.89 -15.28
N GLN A 154 -18.55 0.87 -15.94
CA GLN A 154 -18.73 0.84 -17.40
C GLN A 154 -19.41 2.10 -17.96
N ASN A 155 -20.42 2.62 -17.24
CA ASN A 155 -21.20 3.79 -17.68
C ASN A 155 -20.80 5.06 -16.93
N THR A 156 -19.57 5.16 -16.47
CA THR A 156 -19.08 6.29 -15.67
C THR A 156 -17.79 6.87 -16.25
N PRO A 157 -17.41 8.10 -15.88
CA PRO A 157 -16.13 8.68 -16.24
C PRO A 157 -14.91 7.86 -15.80
N ILE A 158 -15.01 7.02 -14.74
CA ILE A 158 -13.92 6.18 -14.23
C ILE A 158 -13.66 4.95 -15.13
N ASN A 159 -14.54 4.66 -16.09
CA ASN A 159 -14.35 3.52 -16.99
C ASN A 159 -12.98 3.56 -17.70
N GLY A 160 -12.20 2.48 -17.53
CA GLY A 160 -10.85 2.37 -18.06
C GLY A 160 -9.75 3.00 -17.20
N HIS A 161 -10.08 3.67 -16.11
CA HIS A 161 -9.13 4.30 -15.19
C HIS A 161 -8.75 3.40 -13.98
N THR A 162 -9.49 2.32 -13.80
CA THR A 162 -9.18 1.30 -12.77
C THR A 162 -9.12 -0.08 -13.39
N VAL A 163 -8.49 -1.03 -12.68
CA VAL A 163 -8.43 -2.44 -13.07
C VAL A 163 -8.92 -3.33 -11.94
N GLY A 164 -9.46 -4.52 -12.23
CA GLY A 164 -9.96 -5.42 -11.20
C GLY A 164 -8.84 -6.04 -10.34
N HIS A 165 -7.63 -6.20 -10.89
CA HIS A 165 -6.42 -6.66 -10.20
C HIS A 165 -5.17 -6.31 -10.99
N THR A 166 -4.01 -6.39 -10.33
CA THR A 166 -2.69 -6.32 -10.96
C THR A 166 -1.77 -7.41 -10.44
N ILE A 167 -0.71 -7.71 -11.19
CA ILE A 167 0.32 -8.68 -10.80
C ILE A 167 1.68 -8.02 -10.90
N LEU A 168 2.39 -7.97 -9.80
CA LEU A 168 3.74 -7.42 -9.71
C LEU A 168 4.76 -8.50 -9.41
N LYS A 169 6.01 -8.28 -9.84
CA LYS A 169 7.16 -9.11 -9.45
C LYS A 169 8.14 -8.30 -8.63
N ARG A 170 8.63 -8.90 -7.55
CA ARG A 170 9.77 -8.41 -6.78
C ARG A 170 10.73 -9.56 -6.56
N GLY A 171 11.92 -9.46 -7.17
CA GLY A 171 12.81 -10.61 -7.29
C GLY A 171 12.12 -11.78 -8.00
N ASN A 172 12.08 -12.93 -7.35
CA ASN A 172 11.40 -14.13 -7.86
C ASN A 172 9.94 -14.26 -7.38
N ILE A 173 9.47 -13.34 -6.53
CA ILE A 173 8.15 -13.39 -5.91
C ILE A 173 7.12 -12.73 -6.83
N LYS A 174 6.03 -13.44 -7.11
CA LYS A 174 4.91 -12.97 -7.90
C LYS A 174 3.73 -12.63 -6.98
N VAL A 175 3.38 -11.36 -6.92
CA VAL A 175 2.35 -10.82 -6.03
C VAL A 175 1.12 -10.43 -6.83
N GLY A 176 -0.02 -11.04 -6.51
CA GLY A 176 -1.32 -10.66 -7.04
C GLY A 176 -2.01 -9.69 -6.08
N ILE A 177 -2.53 -8.58 -6.60
CA ILE A 177 -3.16 -7.54 -5.79
C ILE A 177 -4.50 -7.17 -6.43
N PHE A 178 -5.57 -7.18 -5.64
CA PHE A 178 -6.89 -6.71 -6.03
C PHE A 178 -7.48 -5.80 -4.95
N GLY A 179 -8.51 -5.02 -5.28
CA GLY A 179 -9.14 -4.09 -4.34
C GLY A 179 -10.64 -4.33 -4.20
N VAL A 180 -11.17 -4.09 -3.01
CA VAL A 180 -12.63 -4.07 -2.73
C VAL A 180 -12.97 -2.86 -1.86
N GLY A 181 -14.12 -2.24 -2.13
CA GLY A 181 -14.59 -1.07 -1.38
C GLY A 181 -16.00 -1.24 -0.85
N VAL A 182 -16.42 -0.28 -0.03
CA VAL A 182 -17.76 -0.23 0.60
C VAL A 182 -18.85 0.07 -0.43
N GLU A 183 -20.11 -0.28 -0.10
CA GLU A 183 -21.26 0.21 -0.85
C GLU A 183 -21.37 1.73 -0.71
N LEU A 184 -21.35 2.43 -1.86
CA LEU A 184 -21.34 3.91 -1.92
C LEU A 184 -22.71 4.49 -1.63
N LYS A 185 -23.79 3.76 -1.94
CA LYS A 185 -25.17 4.22 -1.75
C LYS A 185 -25.45 4.47 -0.27
N GLY A 186 -25.93 5.67 0.02
CA GLY A 186 -26.22 6.11 1.39
C GLY A 186 -24.99 6.59 2.18
N LEU A 187 -23.77 6.45 1.63
CA LEU A 187 -22.52 6.92 2.19
C LEU A 187 -21.96 8.11 1.39
N VAL A 188 -22.01 8.02 0.07
CA VAL A 188 -21.56 9.05 -0.86
C VAL A 188 -22.79 9.63 -1.58
N PRO A 189 -22.88 10.95 -1.85
CA PRO A 189 -23.97 11.51 -2.65
C PRO A 189 -24.05 10.87 -4.05
N ASP A 190 -25.26 10.51 -4.50
CA ASP A 190 -25.49 9.77 -5.74
C ASP A 190 -24.83 10.43 -6.98
N ASN A 191 -24.83 11.75 -7.04
CA ASN A 191 -24.21 12.49 -8.14
C ASN A 191 -22.67 12.41 -8.16
N LYS A 192 -22.03 11.85 -7.12
CA LYS A 192 -20.59 11.71 -7.03
C LYS A 192 -20.08 10.38 -7.57
N PHE A 193 -20.91 9.33 -7.53
CA PHE A 193 -20.57 8.00 -8.06
C PHE A 193 -21.45 7.54 -9.23
N GLY A 194 -22.52 8.30 -9.56
CA GLY A 194 -23.35 8.14 -10.76
C GLY A 194 -23.89 6.71 -10.95
N GLU A 195 -23.64 6.13 -12.12
CA GLU A 195 -24.10 4.78 -12.49
C GLU A 195 -23.12 3.66 -12.08
N THR A 196 -22.25 3.90 -11.10
CA THR A 196 -21.38 2.86 -10.54
C THR A 196 -22.20 1.72 -9.94
N VAL A 197 -21.97 0.48 -10.42
CA VAL A 197 -22.63 -0.71 -9.88
C VAL A 197 -21.75 -1.35 -8.83
N TYR A 198 -22.34 -1.67 -7.69
CA TYR A 198 -21.65 -2.35 -6.57
C TYR A 198 -21.96 -3.86 -6.58
N PHE A 199 -20.92 -4.68 -6.45
CA PHE A 199 -21.01 -6.13 -6.30
C PHE A 199 -20.62 -6.56 -4.88
N ASP A 200 -21.12 -7.72 -4.45
CA ASP A 200 -20.75 -8.30 -3.17
C ASP A 200 -19.23 -8.53 -3.07
N PRO A 201 -18.53 -7.88 -2.13
CA PRO A 201 -17.09 -7.97 -2.04
C PRO A 201 -16.58 -9.37 -1.65
N ILE A 202 -17.39 -10.22 -0.99
CA ILE A 202 -17.01 -11.58 -0.63
C ILE A 202 -16.96 -12.45 -1.90
N GLU A 203 -18.01 -12.40 -2.74
CA GLU A 203 -18.06 -13.15 -4.00
C GLU A 203 -16.90 -12.74 -4.93
N ILE A 204 -16.72 -11.44 -5.08
CA ILE A 204 -15.62 -10.88 -5.89
C ILE A 204 -14.24 -11.28 -5.35
N ALA A 205 -14.04 -11.24 -4.04
CA ALA A 205 -12.75 -11.62 -3.44
C ALA A 205 -12.43 -13.11 -3.62
N ILE A 206 -13.42 -13.99 -3.54
CA ILE A 206 -13.27 -15.42 -3.83
C ILE A 206 -12.82 -15.62 -5.28
N ASP A 207 -13.49 -14.98 -6.24
CA ASP A 207 -13.18 -15.09 -7.65
C ASP A 207 -11.78 -14.54 -7.98
N LYS A 208 -11.44 -13.37 -7.45
CA LYS A 208 -10.13 -12.74 -7.68
C LYS A 208 -8.99 -13.53 -7.04
N ALA A 209 -9.15 -14.04 -5.84
CA ALA A 209 -8.14 -14.87 -5.20
C ALA A 209 -7.91 -16.18 -6.00
N ALA A 210 -8.98 -16.82 -6.47
CA ALA A 210 -8.88 -18.02 -7.30
C ALA A 210 -8.20 -17.73 -8.65
N GLU A 211 -8.55 -16.62 -9.31
CA GLU A 211 -7.94 -16.16 -10.56
C GLU A 211 -6.43 -15.93 -10.38
N LEU A 212 -6.03 -15.19 -9.34
CA LEU A 212 -4.62 -14.88 -9.06
C LEU A 212 -3.81 -16.12 -8.69
N LYS A 213 -4.39 -17.04 -7.93
CA LYS A 213 -3.79 -18.35 -7.62
C LYS A 213 -3.55 -19.16 -8.91
N LYS A 214 -4.54 -19.21 -9.80
CA LYS A 214 -4.42 -19.88 -11.11
C LYS A 214 -3.34 -19.24 -12.01
N LYS A 215 -3.15 -17.93 -11.89
CA LYS A 215 -2.07 -17.20 -12.58
C LYS A 215 -0.69 -17.43 -11.93
N GLY A 216 -0.58 -18.23 -10.87
CA GLY A 216 0.66 -18.60 -10.20
C GLY A 216 1.25 -17.48 -9.33
N CYS A 217 0.41 -16.71 -8.66
CA CYS A 217 0.88 -15.74 -7.66
C CYS A 217 1.28 -16.47 -6.37
N ASP A 218 2.46 -16.11 -5.84
CA ASP A 218 3.01 -16.65 -4.59
C ASP A 218 2.37 -15.99 -3.37
N LEU A 219 1.99 -14.71 -3.50
CA LEU A 219 1.31 -13.91 -2.49
C LEU A 219 0.08 -13.24 -3.12
N ILE A 220 -1.06 -13.29 -2.43
CA ILE A 220 -2.29 -12.63 -2.85
C ILE A 220 -2.70 -11.64 -1.77
N ILE A 221 -2.79 -10.36 -2.15
CA ILE A 221 -3.11 -9.23 -1.27
C ILE A 221 -4.44 -8.63 -1.71
N CYS A 222 -5.32 -8.40 -0.74
CA CYS A 222 -6.52 -7.60 -0.90
C CYS A 222 -6.30 -6.20 -0.30
N LEU A 223 -6.44 -5.15 -1.11
CA LEU A 223 -6.58 -3.78 -0.62
C LEU A 223 -8.06 -3.57 -0.34
N SER A 224 -8.42 -3.43 0.93
CA SER A 224 -9.81 -3.38 1.37
C SER A 224 -10.16 -2.01 1.93
N HIS A 225 -11.24 -1.42 1.42
CA HIS A 225 -11.82 -0.23 2.03
C HIS A 225 -13.18 -0.54 2.63
N LEU A 226 -13.31 -1.70 3.32
CA LEU A 226 -14.55 -2.17 3.94
C LEU A 226 -14.69 -1.77 5.41
N GLY A 227 -13.56 -1.48 6.07
CA GLY A 227 -13.47 -1.30 7.51
C GLY A 227 -13.03 -2.56 8.25
N TYR A 228 -12.34 -2.39 9.37
CA TYR A 228 -11.74 -3.49 10.14
C TYR A 228 -12.80 -4.45 10.72
N GLU A 229 -13.73 -3.92 11.53
CA GLU A 229 -14.87 -4.65 12.10
C GLU A 229 -16.01 -3.71 12.49
N TYR A 230 -17.20 -4.28 12.64
CA TYR A 230 -18.41 -3.59 13.08
C TYR A 230 -19.14 -4.40 14.15
N GLU A 231 -19.93 -3.75 15.00
CA GLU A 231 -20.83 -4.42 15.96
C GLU A 231 -22.01 -5.12 15.29
N SER A 232 -22.28 -4.84 14.02
CA SER A 232 -23.33 -5.41 13.19
C SER A 232 -22.77 -6.46 12.22
N ASP A 233 -23.67 -7.16 11.50
CA ASP A 233 -23.31 -8.12 10.44
C ASP A 233 -22.77 -7.46 9.14
N LYS A 234 -22.43 -6.17 9.15
CA LYS A 234 -21.85 -5.48 8.01
C LYS A 234 -20.53 -6.14 7.61
N ILE A 235 -20.32 -6.28 6.31
CA ILE A 235 -19.08 -6.85 5.78
C ILE A 235 -17.89 -5.95 6.20
N SER A 236 -16.85 -6.60 6.73
CA SER A 236 -15.61 -5.97 7.22
C SER A 236 -14.40 -6.81 6.80
N ASP A 237 -13.19 -6.32 7.03
CA ASP A 237 -11.96 -7.04 6.74
C ASP A 237 -11.90 -8.40 7.45
N ARG A 238 -12.36 -8.46 8.71
CA ARG A 238 -12.44 -9.71 9.48
C ARG A 238 -13.44 -10.69 8.88
N VAL A 239 -14.63 -10.20 8.53
CA VAL A 239 -15.66 -11.01 7.87
C VAL A 239 -15.19 -11.50 6.51
N LEU A 240 -14.52 -10.62 5.73
CA LEU A 240 -13.95 -10.98 4.44
C LEU A 240 -12.90 -12.10 4.58
N ALA A 241 -11.98 -11.99 5.54
CA ALA A 241 -10.97 -13.01 5.80
C ALA A 241 -11.60 -14.36 6.15
N GLN A 242 -12.63 -14.38 7.02
CA GLN A 242 -13.30 -15.60 7.49
C GLN A 242 -14.15 -16.27 6.40
N LYS A 243 -14.70 -15.49 5.46
CA LYS A 243 -15.64 -15.98 4.41
C LYS A 243 -14.99 -16.20 3.05
N THR A 244 -13.69 -16.02 2.92
CA THR A 244 -12.93 -16.22 1.66
C THR A 244 -11.88 -17.30 1.80
N LYS A 245 -11.08 -17.52 0.76
CA LYS A 245 -9.91 -18.40 0.75
C LYS A 245 -8.85 -17.91 -0.24
N GLY A 246 -7.61 -18.32 0.00
CA GLY A 246 -6.49 -18.00 -0.89
C GLY A 246 -5.99 -16.56 -0.79
N ILE A 247 -6.54 -15.71 0.07
CA ILE A 247 -5.99 -14.40 0.43
C ILE A 247 -4.99 -14.60 1.56
N HIS A 248 -3.83 -13.95 1.47
CA HIS A 248 -2.78 -14.06 2.48
C HIS A 248 -2.70 -12.80 3.37
N LEU A 249 -3.00 -11.63 2.79
CA LEU A 249 -2.95 -10.34 3.47
C LEU A 249 -4.13 -9.47 3.03
N ILE A 250 -4.81 -8.86 3.99
CA ILE A 250 -5.76 -7.77 3.78
C ILE A 250 -5.15 -6.52 4.38
N ILE A 251 -4.99 -5.48 3.55
CA ILE A 251 -4.64 -4.13 3.99
C ILE A 251 -5.95 -3.35 4.00
N GLY A 252 -6.39 -2.95 5.20
CA GLY A 252 -7.68 -2.34 5.42
C GLY A 252 -7.64 -0.81 5.53
N GLY A 253 -8.83 -0.18 5.41
CA GLY A 253 -9.09 1.24 5.59
C GLY A 253 -10.48 1.51 6.18
N HIS A 254 -11.04 2.71 5.97
CA HIS A 254 -12.39 3.17 6.27
C HIS A 254 -12.71 3.42 7.76
N THR A 255 -12.39 2.49 8.65
CA THR A 255 -12.70 2.63 10.09
C THR A 255 -11.61 3.34 10.88
N HIS A 256 -10.53 3.76 10.23
CA HIS A 256 -9.38 4.42 10.86
C HIS A 256 -8.81 3.66 12.07
N THR A 257 -8.83 2.33 12.00
CA THR A 257 -8.40 1.47 13.10
C THR A 257 -6.88 1.47 13.21
N PHE A 258 -6.37 1.76 14.40
CA PHE A 258 -4.95 1.69 14.70
C PHE A 258 -4.62 0.28 15.22
N LEU A 259 -3.96 -0.53 14.40
CA LEU A 259 -3.47 -1.85 14.79
C LEU A 259 -1.96 -1.78 14.98
N ASP A 260 -1.49 -2.03 16.21
CA ASP A 260 -0.05 -2.07 16.51
C ASP A 260 0.67 -3.24 15.84
N LYS A 261 -0.08 -4.28 15.48
CA LYS A 261 0.37 -5.48 14.77
C LYS A 261 -0.77 -6.07 13.94
N PRO A 262 -0.48 -6.81 12.87
CA PRO A 262 -1.52 -7.49 12.10
C PRO A 262 -2.35 -8.45 12.96
N THR A 263 -3.66 -8.43 12.74
CA THR A 263 -4.59 -9.43 13.26
C THR A 263 -4.51 -10.70 12.41
N GLU A 264 -4.65 -11.85 13.03
CA GLU A 264 -4.72 -13.14 12.35
C GLU A 264 -6.15 -13.66 12.38
N GLU A 265 -6.70 -13.95 11.22
CA GLU A 265 -7.99 -14.63 11.06
C GLU A 265 -7.79 -15.97 10.36
N LYS A 266 -8.75 -16.89 10.54
CA LYS A 266 -8.78 -18.15 9.79
C LYS A 266 -9.78 -18.05 8.66
N ASN A 267 -9.32 -18.39 7.45
CA ASN A 267 -10.15 -18.46 6.26
C ASN A 267 -10.95 -19.78 6.19
N LEU A 268 -11.74 -19.96 5.13
CA LEU A 268 -12.56 -21.17 4.93
C LEU A 268 -11.74 -22.46 4.83
N ASP A 269 -10.48 -22.41 4.46
CA ASP A 269 -9.59 -23.57 4.36
C ASP A 269 -8.76 -23.76 5.66
N GLY A 270 -9.00 -22.94 6.72
CA GLY A 270 -8.25 -22.96 7.99
C GLY A 270 -6.86 -22.33 7.91
N GLU A 271 -6.50 -21.68 6.78
CA GLU A 271 -5.25 -20.97 6.61
C GLU A 271 -5.31 -19.60 7.30
N THR A 272 -4.14 -19.07 7.69
CA THR A 272 -4.06 -17.75 8.34
C THR A 272 -4.07 -16.65 7.29
N VAL A 273 -4.97 -15.68 7.46
CA VAL A 273 -5.01 -14.40 6.75
C VAL A 273 -4.55 -13.32 7.72
N LEU A 274 -3.58 -12.50 7.30
CA LEU A 274 -3.15 -11.33 8.04
C LEU A 274 -4.04 -10.14 7.67
N ILE A 275 -4.46 -9.35 8.65
CA ILE A 275 -5.21 -8.10 8.44
C ILE A 275 -4.44 -6.98 9.12
N ASN A 276 -4.15 -5.89 8.41
CA ASN A 276 -3.54 -4.72 9.01
C ASN A 276 -4.21 -3.43 8.53
N GLN A 277 -4.31 -2.45 9.45
CA GLN A 277 -4.80 -1.10 9.21
C GLN A 277 -3.99 -0.14 10.09
N VAL A 278 -3.61 1.04 9.58
CA VAL A 278 -2.66 1.95 10.23
C VAL A 278 -3.27 3.30 10.60
N GLY A 279 -4.54 3.24 11.01
CA GLY A 279 -5.27 4.43 11.47
C GLY A 279 -5.62 5.36 10.32
N TRP A 280 -5.20 6.63 10.40
CA TRP A 280 -5.52 7.67 9.42
C TRP A 280 -4.46 8.77 9.36
N ALA A 281 -4.65 9.72 8.42
CA ALA A 281 -3.82 10.92 8.24
C ALA A 281 -2.31 10.64 8.04
N GLY A 282 -1.95 9.39 7.76
CA GLY A 282 -0.55 9.00 7.53
C GLY A 282 0.35 9.18 8.75
N VAL A 283 -0.21 9.13 9.99
CA VAL A 283 0.57 9.16 11.23
C VAL A 283 1.33 7.86 11.49
N GLN A 284 0.95 6.80 10.81
CA GLN A 284 1.64 5.52 10.83
C GLN A 284 1.93 5.02 9.42
N LEU A 285 2.99 4.24 9.27
CA LEU A 285 3.35 3.50 8.08
C LEU A 285 3.36 2.01 8.44
N GLY A 286 2.53 1.21 7.80
CA GLY A 286 2.50 -0.24 8.01
C GLY A 286 3.72 -0.89 7.36
N ARG A 287 4.31 -1.89 8.04
CA ARG A 287 5.37 -2.73 7.51
C ARG A 287 5.13 -4.19 7.85
N ILE A 288 5.06 -5.03 6.82
CA ILE A 288 4.91 -6.48 6.94
C ILE A 288 5.97 -7.14 6.07
N ASP A 289 6.82 -7.95 6.69
CA ASP A 289 7.86 -8.70 5.99
C ASP A 289 7.42 -10.15 5.78
N PHE A 290 7.52 -10.65 4.55
CA PHE A 290 7.27 -12.03 4.17
C PHE A 290 8.58 -12.73 3.80
N GLU A 291 8.79 -13.94 4.33
CA GLU A 291 9.93 -14.81 3.98
C GLU A 291 9.40 -16.10 3.36
N PHE A 292 9.80 -16.39 2.13
CA PHE A 292 9.22 -17.47 1.32
C PHE A 292 9.99 -18.80 1.39
N ASP A 293 11.26 -18.80 1.83
CA ASP A 293 12.11 -20.00 1.85
C ASP A 293 11.64 -21.10 2.81
N LYS A 294 10.81 -20.74 3.81
CA LYS A 294 10.33 -21.66 4.85
C LYS A 294 8.82 -21.70 5.02
N LYS A 295 8.06 -21.09 4.11
CA LYS A 295 6.59 -20.81 4.30
C LYS A 295 6.29 -20.10 5.63
N VAL A 296 7.25 -19.36 6.19
CA VAL A 296 7.11 -18.63 7.43
C VAL A 296 6.93 -17.16 7.07
N PHE A 297 5.77 -16.62 7.42
CA PHE A 297 5.52 -15.19 7.33
C PHE A 297 6.02 -14.54 8.61
N SER A 298 7.06 -13.71 8.53
CA SER A 298 7.49 -12.90 9.65
C SER A 298 6.72 -11.58 9.66
N LYS A 299 6.33 -11.14 10.86
CA LYS A 299 5.57 -9.89 11.06
C LYS A 299 6.51 -8.85 11.62
N LYS A 300 6.38 -7.61 11.16
CA LYS A 300 6.97 -6.45 11.82
C LYS A 300 5.90 -5.46 12.23
N ASP A 301 6.24 -4.67 13.24
CA ASP A 301 5.34 -3.70 13.83
C ASP A 301 5.09 -2.52 12.88
N VAL A 302 4.03 -1.79 13.16
CA VAL A 302 3.71 -0.52 12.51
C VAL A 302 4.72 0.54 12.93
N LEU A 303 5.21 1.33 11.96
CA LEU A 303 6.17 2.41 12.17
C LEU A 303 5.42 3.73 12.37
N ILE A 304 5.76 4.48 13.42
CA ILE A 304 5.20 5.81 13.65
C ILE A 304 5.98 6.82 12.79
N VAL A 305 5.27 7.71 12.10
CA VAL A 305 5.86 8.79 11.30
C VAL A 305 6.09 9.99 12.21
N GLU A 306 7.32 10.21 12.65
CA GLU A 306 7.75 11.28 13.57
C GLU A 306 8.76 12.23 12.92
#